data_0964178f497c8b0553f564f9fcd12581
#
_entry.id   0964178f497c8b0553f564f9fcd12581
#
_cell.length_a   1.000
_cell.length_b   1.000
_cell.length_c   1.000
_cell.angle_alpha   90.00
_cell.angle_beta   90.00
_cell.angle_gamma   90.00
#
_symmetry.space_group_name_H-M   'P 1'
#
loop_
_entity.id
_entity.type
_entity.pdbx_description
1 polymer ?
#
loop_
_entity_poly.entity_id
_entity_poly.type
_entity_poly.pdbx_seq_one_letter_code
_entity_poly.pdbx_strand_id
1 'polypeptide(L)'
;RANNNIAESIFVQMAEEPHPVPEWIVCCPGTGGTAATLGRYVRYRRHDTRVLCVDPEHSVFFDHFAGSLKGAPRDDLTHSCGSGIEGIGRPKVERSFIAACIDAMVKVPDALSLAAMRHVGDALGRRVGGSTGTNFVGVLIVAERMRRQGRSGSIVTILCDGGERYS
;
A
#
# COMPACT_ATOMS: atom_id res chain seq x y z
N ARG A 1 -4.31 -27.78 -0.75
CA ARG A 1 -3.16 -26.89 -0.53
C ARG A 1 -3.71 -25.70 0.21
N ALA A 2 -3.20 -25.42 1.42
CA ALA A 2 -3.47 -24.16 2.06
C ALA A 2 -3.03 -23.06 1.08
N ASN A 3 -3.98 -22.26 0.59
CA ASN A 3 -3.68 -21.14 -0.27
C ASN A 3 -2.91 -20.12 0.56
N ASN A 4 -1.64 -19.99 0.29
CA ASN A 4 -0.78 -19.00 0.93
C ASN A 4 -1.10 -17.62 0.35
N ASN A 5 -2.33 -17.16 0.64
CA ASN A 5 -2.85 -15.88 0.17
C ASN A 5 -2.57 -14.84 1.25
N ILE A 6 -1.83 -13.80 0.90
CA ILE A 6 -1.47 -12.72 1.82
C ILE A 6 -2.69 -12.09 2.51
N ALA A 7 -3.81 -11.95 1.80
CA ALA A 7 -5.03 -11.39 2.38
C ALA A 7 -5.58 -12.31 3.48
N GLU A 8 -5.69 -13.60 3.21
CA GLU A 8 -6.14 -14.57 4.21
C GLU A 8 -5.22 -14.60 5.42
N SER A 9 -3.89 -14.56 5.19
CA SER A 9 -2.90 -14.51 6.27
C SER A 9 -3.06 -13.28 7.16
N ILE A 10 -3.39 -12.12 6.59
CA ILE A 10 -3.67 -10.90 7.37
C ILE A 10 -4.86 -11.12 8.30
N PHE A 11 -6.00 -11.57 7.77
CA PHE A 11 -7.20 -11.76 8.58
C PHE A 11 -7.07 -12.87 9.63
N VAL A 12 -6.28 -13.91 9.35
CA VAL A 12 -5.94 -14.95 10.32
C VAL A 12 -5.10 -14.37 11.47
N GLN A 13 -4.08 -13.58 11.15
CA GLN A 13 -3.24 -12.94 12.17
C GLN A 13 -4.01 -11.89 12.99
N MET A 14 -4.92 -11.17 12.35
CA MET A 14 -5.73 -10.15 13.01
C MET A 14 -6.84 -10.72 13.90
N ALA A 15 -7.17 -12.01 13.78
CA ALA A 15 -8.29 -12.61 14.51
C ALA A 15 -8.16 -12.52 16.04
N GLU A 16 -6.92 -12.45 16.55
CA GLU A 16 -6.62 -12.34 17.99
C GLU A 16 -6.42 -10.90 18.48
N GLU A 17 -6.51 -9.93 17.56
CA GLU A 17 -6.32 -8.52 17.88
C GLU A 17 -7.64 -7.86 18.35
N PRO A 18 -7.56 -6.78 19.18
CA PRO A 18 -8.75 -6.08 19.66
C PRO A 18 -9.71 -5.58 18.58
N HIS A 19 -9.18 -5.31 17.39
CA HIS A 19 -9.94 -4.95 16.19
C HIS A 19 -9.60 -5.92 15.05
N PRO A 20 -10.21 -7.11 15.01
CA PRO A 20 -9.81 -8.21 14.12
C PRO A 20 -10.14 -7.96 12.65
N VAL A 21 -11.07 -7.06 12.35
CA VAL A 21 -11.33 -6.58 10.99
C VAL A 21 -10.68 -5.21 10.85
N PRO A 22 -9.59 -5.09 10.06
CA PRO A 22 -8.91 -3.81 9.90
C PRO A 22 -9.82 -2.75 9.26
N GLU A 23 -9.76 -1.52 9.75
CA GLU A 23 -10.36 -0.37 9.05
C GLU A 23 -9.67 -0.13 7.71
N TRP A 24 -8.35 -0.31 7.70
CA TRP A 24 -7.54 -0.11 6.52
C TRP A 24 -6.44 -1.17 6.39
N ILE A 25 -6.19 -1.55 5.14
CA ILE A 25 -4.96 -2.23 4.75
C ILE A 25 -4.19 -1.28 3.83
N VAL A 26 -2.94 -1.01 4.19
CA VAL A 26 -2.06 -0.09 3.47
C VAL A 26 -0.97 -0.87 2.76
N CYS A 27 -0.82 -0.68 1.46
CA CYS A 27 0.24 -1.31 0.67
C CYS A 27 0.72 -0.38 -0.46
N CYS A 28 1.98 -0.52 -0.86
CA CYS A 28 2.52 0.12 -2.04
C CYS A 28 2.45 -0.86 -3.23
N PRO A 29 2.01 -0.41 -4.41
CA PRO A 29 1.93 -1.27 -5.57
C PRO A 29 3.29 -1.38 -6.29
N GLY A 30 3.84 -2.59 -6.37
CA GLY A 30 4.91 -2.91 -7.32
C GLY A 30 4.33 -3.05 -8.73
N THR A 31 3.75 -4.19 -9.05
CA THR A 31 2.96 -4.39 -10.28
C THR A 31 1.44 -4.24 -10.05
N GLY A 32 1.01 -4.09 -8.80
CA GLY A 32 -0.39 -4.00 -8.42
C GLY A 32 -1.04 -5.32 -8.01
N GLY A 33 -0.38 -6.45 -8.20
CA GLY A 33 -0.94 -7.77 -7.90
C GLY A 33 -1.34 -7.97 -6.45
N THR A 34 -0.53 -7.52 -5.50
CA THR A 34 -0.84 -7.57 -4.06
C THR A 34 -2.06 -6.73 -3.72
N ALA A 35 -2.13 -5.49 -4.20
CA ALA A 35 -3.27 -4.60 -3.98
C ALA A 35 -4.57 -5.19 -4.56
N ALA A 36 -4.50 -5.75 -5.78
CA ALA A 36 -5.64 -6.41 -6.40
C ALA A 36 -6.10 -7.64 -5.60
N THR A 37 -5.16 -8.43 -5.07
CA THR A 37 -5.47 -9.61 -4.23
C THR A 37 -6.17 -9.18 -2.94
N LEU A 38 -5.65 -8.17 -2.24
CA LEU A 38 -6.23 -7.62 -1.02
C LEU A 38 -7.65 -7.10 -1.27
N GLY A 39 -7.81 -6.25 -2.27
CA GLY A 39 -9.10 -5.64 -2.57
C GLY A 39 -10.15 -6.65 -3.04
N ARG A 40 -9.78 -7.65 -3.84
CA ARG A 40 -10.68 -8.75 -4.20
C ARG A 40 -11.11 -9.57 -3.00
N TYR A 41 -10.17 -9.93 -2.13
CA TYR A 41 -10.47 -10.71 -0.93
C TYR A 41 -11.43 -9.97 -0.01
N VAL A 42 -11.15 -8.70 0.29
CA VAL A 42 -12.00 -7.85 1.12
C VAL A 42 -13.44 -7.80 0.57
N ARG A 43 -13.61 -7.58 -0.73
CA ARG A 43 -14.91 -7.53 -1.39
C ARG A 43 -15.61 -8.88 -1.42
N TYR A 44 -14.87 -9.95 -1.74
CA TYR A 44 -15.41 -11.31 -1.76
C TYR A 44 -15.90 -11.75 -0.38
N ARG A 45 -15.15 -11.43 0.68
CA ARG A 45 -15.49 -11.76 2.06
C ARG A 45 -16.45 -10.75 2.69
N ARG A 46 -16.78 -9.65 1.98
CA ARG A 46 -17.66 -8.57 2.46
C ARG A 46 -17.17 -7.94 3.75
N HIS A 47 -15.87 -7.77 3.91
CA HIS A 47 -15.30 -7.01 5.02
C HIS A 47 -15.44 -5.51 4.77
N ASP A 48 -15.66 -4.74 5.84
CA ASP A 48 -15.72 -3.26 5.80
C ASP A 48 -14.32 -2.61 5.68
N THR A 49 -13.29 -3.43 5.52
CA THR A 49 -11.91 -3.01 5.33
C THR A 49 -11.73 -2.25 4.02
N ARG A 50 -10.98 -1.16 4.05
CA ARG A 50 -10.59 -0.38 2.88
C ARG A 50 -9.13 -0.61 2.54
N VAL A 51 -8.79 -0.55 1.26
CA VAL A 51 -7.44 -0.69 0.75
C VAL A 51 -6.92 0.67 0.29
N LEU A 52 -5.85 1.14 0.94
CA LEU A 52 -5.08 2.30 0.52
C LEU A 52 -3.83 1.83 -0.22
N CYS A 53 -3.62 2.34 -1.43
CA CYS A 53 -2.33 2.23 -2.11
C CYS A 53 -1.50 3.51 -1.93
N VAL A 54 -0.21 3.32 -1.63
CA VAL A 54 0.76 4.41 -1.49
C VAL A 54 1.73 4.35 -2.66
N ASP A 55 1.70 5.36 -3.50
CA ASP A 55 2.47 5.42 -4.74
C ASP A 55 3.64 6.40 -4.63
N PRO A 56 4.83 6.06 -5.09
CA PRO A 56 5.93 7.01 -5.18
C PRO A 56 5.63 8.17 -6.13
N GLU A 57 6.29 9.30 -5.92
CA GLU A 57 6.10 10.51 -6.73
C GLU A 57 6.35 10.32 -8.23
N HIS A 58 7.28 9.44 -8.59
CA HIS A 58 7.66 9.13 -9.98
C HIS A 58 6.97 7.86 -10.52
N SER A 59 5.70 7.67 -10.16
CA SER A 59 4.87 6.56 -10.62
C SER A 59 3.61 7.04 -11.31
N VAL A 60 3.14 6.26 -12.28
CA VAL A 60 1.91 6.56 -13.04
C VAL A 60 0.63 6.04 -12.40
N PHE A 61 0.72 5.17 -11.39
CA PHE A 61 -0.46 4.49 -10.86
C PHE A 61 -1.45 5.43 -10.18
N PHE A 62 -0.96 6.44 -9.47
CA PHE A 62 -1.84 7.43 -8.86
C PHE A 62 -2.68 8.18 -9.90
N ASP A 63 -2.05 8.62 -10.99
CA ASP A 63 -2.72 9.38 -12.04
C ASP A 63 -3.69 8.49 -12.84
N HIS A 64 -3.32 7.23 -13.08
CA HIS A 64 -4.21 6.22 -13.66
C HIS A 64 -5.42 5.95 -12.74
N PHE A 65 -5.22 5.76 -11.44
CA PHE A 65 -6.30 5.58 -10.47
C PHE A 65 -7.24 6.79 -10.44
N ALA A 66 -6.68 8.00 -10.37
CA ALA A 66 -7.47 9.23 -10.36
C ALA A 66 -8.29 9.41 -11.65
N GLY A 67 -7.72 9.02 -12.80
CA GLY A 67 -8.43 8.97 -14.09
C GLY A 67 -9.57 7.95 -14.07
N SER A 68 -9.32 6.76 -13.54
CA SER A 68 -10.33 5.70 -13.43
C SER A 68 -11.53 6.11 -12.59
N LEU A 69 -11.33 6.84 -11.48
CA LEU A 69 -12.41 7.38 -10.65
C LEU A 69 -13.31 8.39 -11.39
N LYS A 70 -12.75 9.06 -12.39
CA LYS A 70 -13.46 10.03 -13.25
C LYS A 70 -14.11 9.40 -14.48
N GLY A 71 -14.05 8.06 -14.61
CA GLY A 71 -14.53 7.33 -15.78
C GLY A 71 -13.64 7.49 -17.03
N ALA A 72 -12.43 7.99 -16.87
CA ALA A 72 -11.45 8.23 -17.94
C ALA A 72 -10.09 7.63 -17.57
N PRO A 73 -9.96 6.29 -17.53
CA PRO A 73 -8.70 5.66 -17.21
C PRO A 73 -7.64 6.03 -18.27
N ARG A 74 -6.43 6.25 -17.81
CA ARG A 74 -5.30 6.62 -18.68
C ARG A 74 -4.26 5.50 -18.66
N ASP A 75 -4.40 4.58 -19.60
CA ASP A 75 -3.48 3.46 -19.79
C ASP A 75 -2.21 3.83 -20.55
N ASP A 76 -2.23 4.99 -21.20
CA ASP A 76 -1.16 5.58 -22.00
C ASP A 76 -0.10 6.32 -21.18
N LEU A 77 -0.33 6.45 -19.87
CA LEU A 77 0.58 7.18 -18.99
C LEU A 77 1.98 6.56 -18.97
N THR A 78 2.97 7.43 -19.15
CA THR A 78 4.38 7.10 -19.00
C THR A 78 5.10 8.15 -18.17
N HIS A 79 6.10 7.73 -17.42
CA HIS A 79 6.99 8.62 -16.68
C HIS A 79 8.43 8.45 -17.21
N SER A 80 9.19 9.53 -17.30
CA SER A 80 10.55 9.51 -17.85
C SER A 80 11.57 8.85 -16.90
N CYS A 81 11.27 8.81 -15.61
CA CYS A 81 12.10 8.17 -14.60
C CYS A 81 11.22 7.32 -13.67
N GLY A 82 11.81 6.31 -13.05
CA GLY A 82 11.18 5.54 -12.00
C GLY A 82 11.44 6.15 -10.62
N SER A 83 10.83 5.56 -9.59
CA SER A 83 11.13 5.87 -8.19
C SER A 83 12.54 5.39 -7.82
N GLY A 84 13.17 6.10 -6.88
CA GLY A 84 14.37 5.63 -6.19
C GLY A 84 14.12 4.51 -5.20
N ILE A 85 12.86 4.15 -4.96
CA ILE A 85 12.48 3.04 -4.09
C ILE A 85 12.38 1.76 -4.94
N GLU A 86 13.21 0.78 -4.62
CA GLU A 86 13.24 -0.47 -5.38
C GLU A 86 11.91 -1.25 -5.28
N GLY A 87 11.49 -1.84 -6.39
CA GLY A 87 10.31 -2.68 -6.50
C GLY A 87 8.99 -1.96 -6.67
N ILE A 88 8.93 -0.64 -6.47
CA ILE A 88 7.73 0.19 -6.63
C ILE A 88 7.99 1.41 -7.52
N GLY A 89 6.96 2.17 -7.86
CA GLY A 89 7.11 3.35 -8.71
C GLY A 89 7.25 3.00 -10.19
N ARG A 90 6.16 2.60 -10.82
CA ARG A 90 6.16 2.16 -12.22
C ARG A 90 6.12 3.33 -13.19
N PRO A 91 6.97 3.31 -14.23
CA PRO A 91 6.97 4.33 -15.27
C PRO A 91 5.84 4.17 -16.30
N LYS A 92 5.13 3.06 -16.28
CA LYS A 92 3.96 2.78 -17.14
C LYS A 92 2.93 1.96 -16.37
N VAL A 93 1.67 2.01 -16.82
CA VAL A 93 0.57 1.25 -16.22
C VAL A 93 0.77 -0.25 -16.48
N GLU A 94 0.65 -1.03 -15.40
CA GLU A 94 0.73 -2.50 -15.45
C GLU A 94 -0.68 -3.09 -15.44
N ARG A 95 -0.92 -4.11 -16.26
CA ARG A 95 -2.23 -4.77 -16.37
C ARG A 95 -2.72 -5.43 -15.08
N SER A 96 -1.82 -5.76 -14.17
CA SER A 96 -2.13 -6.32 -12.85
C SER A 96 -2.55 -5.27 -11.83
N PHE A 97 -2.38 -3.97 -12.13
CA PHE A 97 -2.93 -2.89 -11.32
C PHE A 97 -4.40 -2.68 -11.66
N ILE A 98 -5.28 -3.00 -10.72
CA ILE A 98 -6.73 -2.94 -10.91
C ILE A 98 -7.31 -1.86 -10.00
N ALA A 99 -7.53 -0.67 -10.54
CA ALA A 99 -8.04 0.48 -9.81
C ALA A 99 -9.35 0.18 -9.05
N ALA A 100 -10.24 -0.61 -9.63
CA ALA A 100 -11.50 -1.02 -8.99
C ALA A 100 -11.34 -1.84 -7.70
N CYS A 101 -10.16 -2.38 -7.42
CA CYS A 101 -9.86 -3.10 -6.19
C CYS A 101 -9.32 -2.20 -5.07
N ILE A 102 -9.14 -0.90 -5.32
CA ILE A 102 -8.51 0.06 -4.42
C ILE A 102 -9.54 1.10 -4.01
N ASP A 103 -9.56 1.46 -2.72
CA ASP A 103 -10.53 2.41 -2.18
C ASP A 103 -9.97 3.84 -2.10
N ALA A 104 -8.66 3.96 -1.95
CA ALA A 104 -7.97 5.24 -1.94
C ALA A 104 -6.52 5.08 -2.41
N MET A 105 -5.95 6.17 -2.91
CA MET A 105 -4.55 6.21 -3.27
C MET A 105 -3.93 7.56 -2.90
N VAL A 106 -2.68 7.54 -2.48
CA VAL A 106 -1.89 8.74 -2.17
C VAL A 106 -0.54 8.67 -2.85
N LYS A 107 0.02 9.82 -3.21
CA LYS A 107 1.35 9.94 -3.78
C LYS A 107 2.31 10.49 -2.73
N VAL A 108 3.49 9.88 -2.61
CA VAL A 108 4.46 10.17 -1.55
C VAL A 108 5.85 10.41 -2.16
N PRO A 109 6.57 11.46 -1.74
CA PRO A 109 7.97 11.67 -2.14
C PRO A 109 8.89 10.54 -1.69
N ASP A 110 9.84 10.15 -2.53
CA ASP A 110 10.83 9.11 -2.22
C ASP A 110 11.65 9.47 -0.96
N ALA A 111 11.99 10.74 -0.79
CA ALA A 111 12.70 11.20 0.40
C ALA A 111 11.97 10.92 1.72
N LEU A 112 10.63 11.05 1.71
CA LEU A 112 9.81 10.76 2.89
C LEU A 112 9.73 9.25 3.14
N SER A 113 9.67 8.45 2.08
CA SER A 113 9.72 6.99 2.17
C SER A 113 11.03 6.50 2.80
N LEU A 114 12.16 7.08 2.41
CA LEU A 114 13.48 6.73 2.97
C LEU A 114 13.63 7.17 4.43
N ALA A 115 13.10 8.35 4.79
CA ALA A 115 13.09 8.80 6.19
C ALA A 115 12.24 7.87 7.06
N ALA A 116 11.06 7.50 6.58
CA ALA A 116 10.17 6.56 7.28
C ALA A 116 10.77 5.15 7.37
N MET A 117 11.48 4.67 6.34
CA MET A 117 12.22 3.41 6.35
C MET A 117 13.22 3.35 7.51
N ARG A 118 14.03 4.41 7.69
CA ARG A 118 15.01 4.50 8.78
C ARG A 118 14.31 4.47 10.13
N HIS A 119 13.28 5.30 10.31
CA HIS A 119 12.52 5.35 11.55
C HIS A 119 11.91 3.99 11.93
N VAL A 120 11.29 3.29 10.98
CA VAL A 120 10.73 1.95 11.20
C VAL A 120 11.85 0.94 11.50
N GLY A 121 12.96 1.00 10.79
CA GLY A 121 14.11 0.15 11.03
C GLY A 121 14.66 0.31 12.46
N ASP A 122 14.83 1.54 12.91
CA ASP A 122 15.29 1.87 14.26
C ASP A 122 14.30 1.35 15.32
N ALA A 123 13.00 1.59 15.13
CA ALA A 123 11.96 1.15 16.04
C ALA A 123 11.85 -0.39 16.15
N LEU A 124 12.11 -1.10 15.06
CA LEU A 124 12.06 -2.57 15.01
C LEU A 124 13.42 -3.24 15.34
N GLY A 125 14.49 -2.47 15.48
CA GLY A 125 15.84 -3.00 15.69
C GLY A 125 16.35 -3.85 14.51
N ARG A 126 15.84 -3.63 13.30
CA ARG A 126 16.24 -4.36 12.08
C ARG A 126 16.11 -3.49 10.83
N ARG A 127 16.89 -3.82 9.80
CA ARG A 127 16.75 -3.16 8.50
C ARG A 127 15.45 -3.55 7.82
N VAL A 128 14.81 -2.58 7.19
CA VAL A 128 13.61 -2.74 6.36
C VAL A 128 13.82 -2.05 5.01
N GLY A 129 13.11 -2.49 3.97
CA GLY A 129 13.19 -1.89 2.64
C GLY A 129 12.47 -0.55 2.51
N GLY A 130 12.80 0.21 1.48
CA GLY A 130 12.18 1.51 1.19
C GLY A 130 10.68 1.44 0.98
N SER A 131 10.19 0.35 0.39
CA SER A 131 8.76 0.06 0.22
C SER A 131 8.01 -0.08 1.56
N THR A 132 8.66 -0.60 2.60
CA THR A 132 8.13 -0.59 3.97
C THR A 132 7.99 0.84 4.50
N GLY A 133 8.98 1.70 4.23
CA GLY A 133 8.90 3.13 4.56
C GLY A 133 7.74 3.83 3.85
N THR A 134 7.58 3.58 2.56
CA THR A 134 6.44 4.09 1.76
C THR A 134 5.10 3.66 2.37
N ASN A 135 4.96 2.40 2.71
CA ASN A 135 3.78 1.88 3.40
C ASN A 135 3.53 2.59 4.72
N PHE A 136 4.57 2.77 5.53
CA PHE A 136 4.44 3.42 6.84
C PHE A 136 3.98 4.87 6.74
N VAL A 137 4.43 5.62 5.74
CA VAL A 137 3.88 6.97 5.46
C VAL A 137 2.37 6.90 5.22
N GLY A 138 1.91 5.92 4.45
CA GLY A 138 0.48 5.69 4.24
C GLY A 138 -0.27 5.37 5.54
N VAL A 139 0.34 4.57 6.42
CA VAL A 139 -0.22 4.28 7.76
C VAL A 139 -0.41 5.57 8.56
N LEU A 140 0.59 6.45 8.58
CA LEU A 140 0.50 7.73 9.30
C LEU A 140 -0.61 8.64 8.72
N ILE A 141 -0.75 8.70 7.39
CA ILE A 141 -1.81 9.46 6.73
C ILE A 141 -3.19 8.93 7.14
N VAL A 142 -3.38 7.63 7.14
CA VAL A 142 -4.65 6.99 7.53
C VAL A 142 -4.92 7.18 9.01
N ALA A 143 -3.93 6.98 9.87
CA ALA A 143 -4.06 7.16 11.32
C ALA A 143 -4.51 8.58 11.66
N GLU A 144 -3.89 9.59 11.04
CA GLU A 144 -4.28 10.99 11.23
C GLU A 144 -5.70 11.26 10.70
N ARG A 145 -6.07 10.67 9.57
CA ARG A 145 -7.44 10.77 9.05
C ARG A 145 -8.47 10.16 10.02
N MET A 146 -8.20 8.97 10.54
CA MET A 146 -9.06 8.29 11.52
C MET A 146 -9.18 9.12 12.80
N ARG A 147 -8.05 9.65 13.31
CA ARG A 147 -8.03 10.52 14.48
C ARG A 147 -8.91 11.75 14.30
N ARG A 148 -8.81 12.45 13.16
CA ARG A 148 -9.65 13.62 12.85
C ARG A 148 -11.14 13.28 12.75
N GLN A 149 -11.47 12.06 12.36
CA GLN A 149 -12.84 11.56 12.25
C GLN A 149 -13.37 10.96 13.55
N GLY A 150 -12.59 10.92 14.63
CA GLY A 150 -12.95 10.26 15.88
C GLY A 150 -13.18 8.76 15.74
N ARG A 151 -12.54 8.12 14.74
CA ARG A 151 -12.65 6.69 14.48
C ARG A 151 -11.51 5.94 15.16
N SER A 152 -11.85 4.78 15.75
CA SER A 152 -10.90 3.80 16.26
C SER A 152 -10.94 2.54 15.39
N GLY A 153 -9.88 1.74 15.43
CA GLY A 153 -9.76 0.51 14.66
C GLY A 153 -8.30 0.18 14.37
N SER A 154 -8.05 -0.94 13.73
CA SER A 154 -6.71 -1.36 13.32
C SER A 154 -6.38 -0.89 11.91
N ILE A 155 -5.10 -0.60 11.70
CA ILE A 155 -4.51 -0.33 10.40
C ILE A 155 -3.43 -1.39 10.19
N VAL A 156 -3.56 -2.17 9.13
CA VAL A 156 -2.58 -3.20 8.78
C VAL A 156 -1.72 -2.73 7.61
N THR A 157 -0.44 -3.00 7.68
CA THR A 157 0.49 -2.81 6.56
C THR A 157 1.41 -4.01 6.41
N ILE A 158 2.15 -4.03 5.30
CA ILE A 158 3.05 -5.12 4.95
C ILE A 158 4.47 -4.65 5.19
N LEU A 159 5.22 -5.41 6.00
CA LEU A 159 6.67 -5.35 6.02
C LEU A 159 7.16 -6.10 4.79
N CYS A 160 7.70 -5.37 3.82
CA CYS A 160 8.15 -5.92 2.56
C CYS A 160 9.52 -6.64 2.70
N ASP A 161 10.47 -6.30 1.88
CA ASP A 161 11.82 -6.87 1.88
C ASP A 161 12.70 -6.36 3.03
N GLY A 162 13.83 -7.00 3.23
CA GLY A 162 14.92 -6.50 4.08
C GLY A 162 15.61 -5.29 3.43
N GLY A 163 16.21 -4.44 4.26
CA GLY A 163 16.83 -3.18 3.82
C GLY A 163 18.27 -3.33 3.28
N GLU A 164 18.72 -4.52 2.90
CA GLU A 164 20.13 -4.76 2.50
C GLU A 164 20.57 -3.95 1.28
N ARG A 165 19.61 -3.55 0.44
CA ARG A 165 19.85 -2.78 -0.79
C ARG A 165 19.97 -1.27 -0.57
N TYR A 166 19.71 -0.78 0.63
CA TYR A 166 19.77 0.64 1.01
C TYR A 166 20.92 0.94 1.98
N SER A 167 21.96 0.13 1.95
CA SER A 167 23.18 0.29 2.77
C SER A 167 24.21 1.22 2.14
#